data_4075074038e35c15aae8fcc1751e428c
#
_entry.id   4075074038e35c15aae8fcc1751e428c
#
_cell.length_a   1.000
_cell.length_b   1.000
_cell.length_c   1.000
_cell.angle_alpha   90.00
_cell.angle_beta   90.00
_cell.angle_gamma   90.00
#
_symmetry.space_group_name_H-M   'P 1'
#
loop_
_entity.id
_entity.type
_entity.pdbx_description
1 polymer ?
#
loop_
_entity_poly.entity_id
_entity_poly.type
_entity_poly.pdbx_seq_one_letter_code
_entity_poly.pdbx_strand_id
1 'polypeptide(L)'
;MTRLELIIEDLERRQKSIGCGTRSGLLFYLEELGFNIRAGKSDNHKVVTHPALSKLSDFRTTGIDCGHGNAKSVKPCYGRTVLLVLKKYKEELEIIYKANNHV
;
A
#
# COMPACT_ATOMS: atom_id res chain seq x y z
N MET A 1 -8.42 -13.00 -12.19
CA MET A 1 -7.61 -12.41 -11.10
C MET A 1 -8.00 -10.96 -10.91
N THR A 2 -8.24 -10.54 -9.68
CA THR A 2 -8.61 -9.15 -9.40
C THR A 2 -7.40 -8.24 -9.45
N ARG A 3 -7.64 -6.93 -9.54
CA ARG A 3 -6.54 -5.95 -9.51
C ARG A 3 -5.75 -6.05 -8.21
N LEU A 4 -6.43 -6.24 -7.08
CA LEU A 4 -5.75 -6.40 -5.80
C LEU A 4 -4.84 -7.63 -5.81
N GLU A 5 -5.32 -8.74 -6.33
CA GLU A 5 -4.51 -9.96 -6.42
C GLU A 5 -3.28 -9.76 -7.29
N LEU A 6 -3.42 -9.03 -8.39
CA LEU A 6 -2.29 -8.70 -9.25
C LEU A 6 -1.26 -7.84 -8.53
N ILE A 7 -1.73 -6.86 -7.76
CA ILE A 7 -0.84 -6.01 -6.97
C ILE A 7 -0.09 -6.83 -5.93
N ILE A 8 -0.80 -7.70 -5.21
CA ILE A 8 -0.18 -8.55 -4.20
C ILE A 8 0.90 -9.42 -4.83
N GLU A 9 0.58 -10.03 -5.98
CA GLU A 9 1.53 -10.89 -6.68
C GLU A 9 2.78 -10.12 -7.10
N ASP A 10 2.60 -8.91 -7.65
CA ASP A 10 3.73 -8.09 -8.07
C ASP A 10 4.60 -7.67 -6.88
N LEU A 11 3.98 -7.29 -5.77
CA LEU A 11 4.73 -6.93 -4.56
C LEU A 11 5.50 -8.11 -4.00
N GLU A 12 4.91 -9.30 -4.06
CA GLU A 12 5.61 -10.51 -3.61
C GLU A 12 6.84 -10.81 -4.46
N ARG A 13 6.75 -10.59 -5.77
CA ARG A 13 7.87 -10.81 -6.67
C ARG A 13 9.01 -9.81 -6.45
N ARG A 14 8.67 -8.58 -6.12
CA ARG A 14 9.64 -7.47 -6.07
C ARG A 14 9.98 -7.00 -4.67
N GLN A 15 9.89 -7.89 -3.68
CA GLN A 15 10.08 -7.51 -2.28
C GLN A 15 11.34 -6.70 -1.99
N LYS A 16 12.42 -6.95 -2.73
CA LYS A 16 13.71 -6.29 -2.48
C LYS A 16 13.98 -5.08 -3.36
N SER A 17 13.11 -4.80 -4.32
CA SER A 17 13.37 -3.75 -5.31
C SER A 17 12.15 -2.88 -5.63
N ILE A 18 11.24 -2.74 -4.67
CA ILE A 18 10.04 -1.93 -4.87
C ILE A 18 10.40 -0.46 -4.67
N GLY A 19 10.14 0.36 -5.70
CA GLY A 19 10.27 1.80 -5.58
C GLY A 19 9.16 2.38 -4.74
N CYS A 20 9.38 3.55 -4.16
CA CYS A 20 8.36 4.19 -3.34
C CYS A 20 7.38 5.00 -4.16
N GLY A 21 7.86 5.96 -4.93
CA GLY A 21 7.02 6.90 -5.65
C GLY A 21 6.94 6.71 -7.15
N THR A 22 7.40 5.59 -7.67
CA THR A 22 7.35 5.32 -9.11
C THR A 22 5.96 4.82 -9.51
N ARG A 23 5.70 4.78 -10.82
CA ARG A 23 4.41 4.37 -11.36
C ARG A 23 3.97 2.96 -10.92
N SER A 24 4.92 2.04 -10.78
CA SER A 24 4.64 0.70 -10.26
C SER A 24 5.16 0.55 -8.85
N GLY A 25 5.33 1.66 -8.14
CA GLY A 25 5.87 1.67 -6.79
C GLY A 25 4.79 1.43 -5.75
N LEU A 26 5.25 1.30 -4.51
CA LEU A 26 4.36 0.96 -3.41
C LEU A 26 3.27 2.01 -3.17
N LEU A 27 3.64 3.30 -3.17
CA LEU A 27 2.67 4.37 -2.93
C LEU A 27 1.61 4.42 -4.02
N PHE A 28 2.02 4.22 -5.27
CA PHE A 28 1.09 4.23 -6.39
C PHE A 28 0.05 3.13 -6.24
N TYR A 29 0.48 1.92 -5.87
CA TYR A 29 -0.45 0.81 -5.66
C TYR A 29 -1.40 1.08 -4.50
N LEU A 30 -0.88 1.64 -3.40
CA LEU A 30 -1.72 1.94 -2.25
C LEU A 30 -2.79 2.98 -2.60
N GLU A 31 -2.42 4.03 -3.33
CA GLU A 31 -3.38 5.03 -3.76
C GLU A 31 -4.45 4.44 -4.67
N GLU A 32 -4.04 3.55 -5.57
CA GLU A 32 -4.99 2.87 -6.46
C GLU A 32 -6.01 2.06 -5.66
N LEU A 33 -5.60 1.49 -4.54
CA LEU A 33 -6.48 0.70 -3.69
C LEU A 33 -7.30 1.55 -2.71
N GLY A 34 -7.17 2.86 -2.78
CA GLY A 34 -7.96 3.77 -1.96
C GLY A 34 -7.30 4.24 -0.68
N PHE A 35 -6.05 3.86 -0.45
CA PHE A 35 -5.32 4.35 0.72
C PHE A 35 -4.95 5.82 0.56
N ASN A 36 -4.98 6.55 1.66
CA ASN A 36 -4.51 7.92 1.73
C ASN A 36 -3.10 7.92 2.30
N ILE A 37 -2.23 8.72 1.70
CA ILE A 37 -0.83 8.77 2.10
C ILE A 37 -0.49 10.19 2.50
N ARG A 38 0.04 10.36 3.70
CA ARG A 38 0.43 11.67 4.22
C ARG A 38 1.88 11.66 4.65
N ALA A 39 2.51 12.83 4.61
CA ALA A 39 3.87 12.98 5.14
C ALA A 39 3.86 12.75 6.65
N GLY A 40 4.86 12.01 7.13
CA GLY A 40 5.05 11.78 8.56
C GLY A 40 6.03 12.77 9.16
N LYS A 41 6.78 12.31 10.17
CA LYS A 41 7.72 13.15 10.91
C LYS A 41 8.93 13.60 10.09
N SER A 42 9.28 12.88 9.05
CA SER A 42 10.37 13.23 8.16
C SER A 42 9.91 13.13 6.71
N ASP A 43 10.68 13.71 5.79
CA ASP A 43 10.34 13.71 4.37
C ASP A 43 10.21 12.30 3.79
N ASN A 44 10.92 11.34 4.36
CA ASN A 44 10.93 9.97 3.86
C ASN A 44 9.91 9.07 4.54
N HIS A 45 9.31 9.54 5.63
CA HIS A 45 8.31 8.77 6.37
C HIS A 45 6.91 9.12 5.88
N LYS A 46 6.13 8.10 5.53
CA LYS A 46 4.75 8.28 5.07
C LYS A 46 3.79 7.56 6.00
N VAL A 47 2.67 8.20 6.28
CA VAL A 47 1.60 7.61 7.08
C VAL A 47 0.48 7.20 6.13
N VAL A 48 0.08 5.94 6.20
CA VAL A 48 -0.92 5.37 5.30
C VAL A 48 -2.20 5.08 6.07
N THR A 49 -3.32 5.63 5.59
CA THR A 49 -4.62 5.44 6.20
C THR A 49 -5.63 5.00 5.14
N HIS A 50 -6.75 4.46 5.59
CA HIS A 50 -7.82 4.06 4.68
C HIS A 50 -9.16 4.15 5.43
N PRO A 51 -9.84 5.29 5.38
CA PRO A 51 -11.07 5.49 6.17
C PRO A 51 -12.14 4.45 5.90
N ALA A 52 -12.35 4.06 4.63
CA ALA A 52 -13.35 3.04 4.31
C ALA A 52 -12.98 1.69 4.90
N LEU A 53 -11.71 1.31 4.83
CA LEU A 53 -11.25 0.05 5.40
C LEU A 53 -11.37 0.08 6.93
N SER A 54 -11.09 1.21 7.54
CA SER A 54 -11.21 1.36 8.99
C SER A 54 -12.65 1.19 9.48
N LYS A 55 -13.63 1.47 8.64
CA LYS A 55 -15.03 1.25 8.98
C LYS A 55 -15.43 -0.22 8.90
N LEU A 56 -14.79 -0.98 8.02
CA LEU A 56 -15.13 -2.39 7.80
C LEU A 56 -14.25 -3.34 8.61
N SER A 57 -13.19 -2.85 9.23
CA SER A 57 -12.19 -3.70 9.87
C SER A 57 -11.55 -2.98 11.05
N ASP A 58 -10.58 -3.64 11.66
CA ASP A 58 -9.81 -3.05 12.75
C ASP A 58 -8.56 -2.30 12.26
N PHE A 59 -8.40 -2.15 10.95
CA PHE A 59 -7.27 -1.39 10.40
C PHE A 59 -7.33 0.06 10.85
N ARG A 60 -6.19 0.61 11.23
CA ARG A 60 -6.10 2.02 11.60
C ARG A 60 -5.13 2.77 10.71
N THR A 61 -3.84 2.47 10.84
CA THR A 61 -2.80 3.15 10.09
C THR A 61 -1.56 2.28 10.01
N THR A 62 -0.72 2.54 9.02
CA THR A 62 0.59 1.92 8.95
C THR A 62 1.59 2.95 8.45
N GLY A 63 2.87 2.76 8.77
CA GLY A 63 3.93 3.66 8.35
C GLY A 63 4.81 3.02 7.29
N ILE A 64 5.32 3.85 6.39
CA ILE A 64 6.27 3.43 5.36
C ILE A 64 7.43 4.40 5.35
N ASP A 65 8.65 3.88 5.31
CA ASP A 65 9.84 4.70 5.14
C ASP A 65 10.35 4.51 3.71
N CYS A 66 10.38 5.59 2.95
CA CYS A 66 10.76 5.55 1.54
C CYS A 66 12.27 5.59 1.30
N GLY A 67 13.06 5.52 2.35
CA GLY A 67 14.50 5.54 2.21
C GLY A 67 15.05 6.94 1.92
N HIS A 68 16.35 7.03 1.74
CA HIS A 68 17.05 8.29 1.56
C HIS A 68 17.79 8.34 0.22
N GLY A 69 18.05 9.55 -0.25
CA GLY A 69 18.87 9.77 -1.43
C GLY A 69 18.18 9.40 -2.72
N ASN A 70 18.98 9.09 -3.74
CA ASN A 70 18.46 8.83 -5.08
C ASN A 70 17.83 7.46 -5.24
N ALA A 71 18.10 6.54 -4.34
CA ALA A 71 17.59 5.17 -4.46
C ALA A 71 16.07 5.10 -4.25
N LYS A 72 15.56 5.84 -3.28
CA LYS A 72 14.11 5.93 -2.98
C LYS A 72 13.37 4.60 -3.03
N SER A 73 14.04 3.55 -2.60
CA SER A 73 13.42 2.23 -2.49
C SER A 73 12.80 2.05 -1.12
N VAL A 74 11.67 1.35 -1.07
CA VAL A 74 11.07 0.97 0.19
C VAL A 74 11.94 -0.10 0.84
N LYS A 75 12.23 0.04 2.13
CA LYS A 75 12.95 -1.00 2.85
C LYS A 75 12.12 -2.30 2.84
N PRO A 76 12.77 -3.48 2.68
CA PRO A 76 12.03 -4.74 2.59
C PRO A 76 11.05 -5.00 3.74
N CYS A 77 11.38 -4.56 4.96
CA CYS A 77 10.50 -4.76 6.11
C CYS A 77 9.16 -4.03 5.95
N TYR A 78 9.18 -2.84 5.36
CA TYR A 78 7.94 -2.09 5.12
C TYR A 78 7.14 -2.70 3.97
N GLY A 79 7.80 -3.21 2.94
CA GLY A 79 7.13 -3.93 1.86
C GLY A 79 6.40 -5.16 2.39
N ARG A 80 7.03 -5.92 3.28
CA ARG A 80 6.39 -7.07 3.90
C ARG A 80 5.21 -6.66 4.77
N THR A 81 5.34 -5.56 5.52
CA THR A 81 4.24 -5.07 6.36
C THR A 81 3.03 -4.73 5.51
N VAL A 82 3.24 -4.02 4.40
CA VAL A 82 2.14 -3.68 3.49
C VAL A 82 1.51 -4.94 2.90
N LEU A 83 2.33 -5.91 2.49
CA LEU A 83 1.80 -7.18 1.98
C LEU A 83 0.90 -7.87 3.01
N LEU A 84 1.32 -7.89 4.27
CA LEU A 84 0.51 -8.49 5.32
C LEU A 84 -0.82 -7.76 5.48
N VAL A 85 -0.81 -6.43 5.41
CA VAL A 85 -2.04 -5.64 5.46
C VAL A 85 -2.96 -5.99 4.30
N LEU A 86 -2.43 -6.02 3.09
CA LEU A 86 -3.24 -6.32 1.90
C LEU A 86 -3.84 -7.72 1.96
N LYS A 87 -3.08 -8.70 2.45
CA LYS A 87 -3.57 -10.07 2.57
C LYS A 87 -4.58 -10.21 3.71
N LYS A 88 -4.33 -9.57 4.85
CA LYS A 88 -5.22 -9.64 6.00
C LYS A 88 -6.60 -9.06 5.70
N TYR A 89 -6.63 -7.93 5.00
CA TYR A 89 -7.87 -7.21 4.70
C TYR A 89 -8.32 -7.38 3.25
N LYS A 90 -7.90 -8.46 2.62
CA LYS A 90 -8.17 -8.69 1.21
C LYS A 90 -9.67 -8.63 0.89
N GLU A 91 -10.50 -9.28 1.68
CA GLU A 91 -11.94 -9.32 1.42
C GLU A 91 -12.56 -7.93 1.49
N GLU A 92 -12.23 -7.18 2.53
CA GLU A 92 -12.75 -5.83 2.71
C GLU A 92 -12.27 -4.90 1.60
N LEU A 93 -10.98 -5.00 1.23
CA LEU A 93 -10.42 -4.19 0.15
C LEU A 93 -11.07 -4.51 -1.19
N GLU A 94 -11.38 -5.77 -1.46
CA GLU A 94 -12.06 -6.15 -2.69
C GLU A 94 -13.47 -5.56 -2.75
N ILE A 95 -14.19 -5.57 -1.64
CA ILE A 95 -15.51 -4.96 -1.56
C ILE A 95 -15.43 -3.47 -1.85
N ILE A 96 -14.47 -2.78 -1.23
CA ILE A 96 -14.30 -1.34 -1.40
C ILE A 96 -13.89 -1.01 -2.84
N TYR A 97 -12.96 -1.75 -3.40
CA TYR A 97 -12.50 -1.53 -4.76
C TYR A 97 -13.64 -1.70 -5.77
N LYS A 98 -14.44 -2.74 -5.61
CA LYS A 98 -15.59 -2.97 -6.46
C LYS A 98 -16.59 -1.82 -6.38
N ALA A 99 -16.89 -1.35 -5.17
CA ALA A 99 -17.84 -0.27 -4.98
C ALA A 99 -17.37 1.03 -5.65
N ASN A 100 -16.07 1.33 -5.54
CA ASN A 100 -15.51 2.56 -6.08
C ASN A 100 -15.28 2.51 -7.59
N ASN A 101 -15.13 1.33 -8.16
CA ASN A 101 -14.83 1.15 -9.58
C ASN A 101 -15.99 0.49 -10.34
N HIS A 102 -17.15 0.47 -9.73
CA HIS A 102 -18.34 -0.05 -10.36
C HIS A 102 -18.85 0.95 -11.41
N VAL A 103 -19.07 0.48 -12.59
CA VAL A 103 -19.55 1.32 -13.69
C VAL A 103 -20.95 0.89 -14.07
#